data_41949dcfe1074a6975feeaa885639f43
#
_entry.id   41949dcfe1074a6975feeaa885639f43
#
_cell.length_a   1.000
_cell.length_b   1.000
_cell.length_c   1.000
_cell.angle_alpha   90.00
_cell.angle_beta   90.00
_cell.angle_gamma   90.00
#
_symmetry.space_group_name_H-M   'P 1'
#
loop_
_entity.id
_entity.type
_entity.pdbx_description
1 polymer ?
#
loop_
_entity_poly.entity_id
_entity_poly.type
_entity_poly.pdbx_seq_one_letter_code
_entity_poly.pdbx_strand_id
1 'polypeptide(L)'
;MNVKLLICDDEKIIREGLASLDWNTRGIEVVGTAKNGEVAFELFQKMLPDIVISDIKMPTKDGIWLSEQIHKISPNTKIIFLTGYNDFEYAQSAINNGVCQYLLKPIDEFELYKIVDKLTKEIHLEQQKAEKEIEL
;
A
#
# COMPACT_ATOMS: atom_id res chain seq x y z
N MET A 1 -10.61 6.17 14.17
CA MET A 1 -9.17 5.95 14.03
C MET A 1 -8.79 5.96 12.57
N ASN A 2 -7.82 6.77 12.18
CA ASN A 2 -7.42 6.89 10.78
C ASN A 2 -6.56 5.70 10.34
N VAL A 3 -6.77 5.29 9.09
CA VAL A 3 -5.92 4.31 8.44
C VAL A 3 -4.69 5.04 7.91
N LYS A 4 -3.51 4.52 8.17
CA LYS A 4 -2.24 5.11 7.75
C LYS A 4 -1.81 4.58 6.39
N LEU A 5 -1.42 5.48 5.50
CA LEU A 5 -1.05 5.18 4.12
C LEU A 5 0.38 5.63 3.83
N LEU A 6 1.17 4.73 3.27
CA LEU A 6 2.50 5.02 2.73
C LEU A 6 2.46 4.92 1.21
N ILE A 7 3.04 5.90 0.53
CA ILE A 7 3.08 5.95 -0.94
C ILE A 7 4.52 5.86 -1.42
N CYS A 8 4.78 4.94 -2.35
CA CYS A 8 6.11 4.71 -2.89
C CYS A 8 6.06 4.69 -4.41
N ASP A 9 6.77 5.62 -5.04
CA ASP A 9 6.92 5.69 -6.49
C ASP A 9 8.18 6.49 -6.81
N ASP A 10 8.98 6.02 -7.77
CA ASP A 10 10.21 6.71 -8.14
C ASP A 10 9.96 7.98 -8.97
N GLU A 11 8.78 8.11 -9.57
CA GLU A 11 8.41 9.30 -10.34
C GLU A 11 7.75 10.33 -9.40
N LYS A 12 8.42 11.47 -9.25
CA LYS A 12 7.97 12.53 -8.35
C LYS A 12 6.56 13.01 -8.63
N ILE A 13 6.22 13.19 -9.91
CA ILE A 13 4.89 13.68 -10.31
C ILE A 13 3.80 12.70 -9.87
N ILE A 14 4.00 11.41 -10.07
CA ILE A 14 3.04 10.38 -9.66
C ILE A 14 2.95 10.32 -8.14
N ARG A 15 4.08 10.32 -7.47
CA ARG A 15 4.16 10.27 -6.00
C ARG A 15 3.43 11.44 -5.35
N GLU A 16 3.68 12.64 -5.81
CA GLU A 16 3.03 13.84 -5.30
C GLU A 16 1.55 13.89 -5.67
N GLY A 17 1.21 13.46 -6.88
CA GLY A 17 -0.18 13.39 -7.32
C GLY A 17 -1.00 12.45 -6.46
N LEU A 18 -0.48 11.28 -6.16
CA LEU A 18 -1.14 10.32 -5.30
C LEU A 18 -1.30 10.86 -3.87
N ALA A 19 -0.27 11.49 -3.34
CA ALA A 19 -0.31 12.04 -1.99
C ALA A 19 -1.32 13.19 -1.85
N SER A 20 -1.61 13.90 -2.94
CA SER A 20 -2.52 15.04 -2.95
C SER A 20 -3.99 14.67 -3.13
N LEU A 21 -4.32 13.41 -3.33
CA LEU A 21 -5.71 12.97 -3.45
C LEU A 21 -6.46 13.18 -2.13
N ASP A 22 -7.79 13.11 -2.21
CA ASP A 22 -8.65 13.39 -1.07
C ASP A 22 -8.72 12.20 -0.10
N TRP A 23 -7.66 12.04 0.68
CA TRP A 23 -7.58 10.96 1.67
C TRP A 23 -8.32 11.29 2.98
N ASN A 24 -8.34 12.57 3.36
CA ASN A 24 -8.93 13.00 4.64
C ASN A 24 -10.40 12.62 4.78
N THR A 25 -11.21 12.85 3.74
CA THR A 25 -12.64 12.53 3.80
C THR A 25 -12.88 11.03 3.85
N ARG A 26 -11.87 10.23 3.53
CA ARG A 26 -11.96 8.76 3.58
C ARG A 26 -11.42 8.16 4.87
N GLY A 27 -10.99 9.00 5.81
CA GLY A 27 -10.43 8.53 7.07
C GLY A 27 -9.02 7.97 6.93
N ILE A 28 -8.27 8.48 5.95
CA ILE A 28 -6.92 8.01 5.65
C ILE A 28 -5.93 9.15 5.83
N GLU A 29 -4.81 8.81 6.48
CA GLU A 29 -3.71 9.74 6.70
C GLU A 29 -2.47 9.27 5.93
N VAL A 30 -1.94 10.11 5.04
CA VAL A 30 -0.67 9.82 4.38
C VAL A 30 0.45 10.09 5.35
N VAL A 31 1.13 9.04 5.79
CA VAL A 31 2.18 9.14 6.81
C VAL A 31 3.57 9.28 6.22
N GLY A 32 3.71 9.08 4.92
CA GLY A 32 4.99 9.26 4.25
C GLY A 32 4.93 8.97 2.78
N THR A 33 5.95 9.44 2.06
CA THR A 33 6.17 9.14 0.66
C THR A 33 7.63 8.73 0.48
N ALA A 34 7.90 7.81 -0.46
CA ALA A 34 9.23 7.30 -0.69
C ALA A 34 9.50 7.15 -2.19
N LYS A 35 10.76 7.30 -2.57
CA LYS A 35 11.17 7.24 -3.98
C LYS A 35 11.71 5.87 -4.42
N ASN A 36 11.93 4.96 -3.47
CA ASN A 36 12.38 3.60 -3.76
C ASN A 36 12.03 2.67 -2.60
N GLY A 37 12.28 1.37 -2.79
CA GLY A 37 11.93 0.37 -1.79
C GLY A 37 12.69 0.48 -0.48
N GLU A 38 13.97 0.89 -0.52
CA GLU A 38 14.76 1.05 0.70
C GLU A 38 14.20 2.15 1.60
N VAL A 39 13.95 3.32 1.02
CA VAL A 39 13.37 4.45 1.76
C VAL A 39 11.99 4.10 2.27
N ALA A 40 11.19 3.43 1.46
CA ALA A 40 9.85 3.00 1.85
C ALA A 40 9.90 2.04 3.04
N PHE A 41 10.84 1.10 3.05
CA PHE A 41 10.95 0.15 4.15
C PHE A 41 11.39 0.83 5.46
N GLU A 42 12.30 1.79 5.38
CA GLU A 42 12.67 2.60 6.54
C GLU A 42 11.47 3.34 7.13
N LEU A 43 10.66 3.98 6.26
CA LEU A 43 9.45 4.66 6.69
C LEU A 43 8.41 3.68 7.23
N PHE A 44 8.28 2.51 6.62
CA PHE A 44 7.38 1.48 7.11
C PHE A 44 7.69 1.10 8.54
N GLN A 45 8.95 0.89 8.87
CA GLN A 45 9.37 0.50 10.21
C GLN A 45 9.11 1.58 11.25
N LYS A 46 9.20 2.85 10.86
CA LYS A 46 8.97 3.98 11.76
C LYS A 46 7.49 4.29 11.95
N MET A 47 6.73 4.25 10.85
CA MET A 47 5.36 4.76 10.83
C MET A 47 4.30 3.66 10.95
N LEU A 48 4.65 2.42 10.65
CA LEU A 48 3.77 1.25 10.70
C LEU A 48 2.44 1.50 9.98
N PRO A 49 2.48 1.81 8.67
CA PRO A 49 1.25 2.07 7.91
C PRO A 49 0.41 0.80 7.76
N ASP A 50 -0.88 1.00 7.56
CA ASP A 50 -1.84 -0.08 7.34
C ASP A 50 -1.93 -0.47 5.87
N ILE A 51 -1.73 0.52 4.97
CA ILE A 51 -1.80 0.34 3.53
C ILE A 51 -0.53 0.95 2.91
N VAL A 52 0.05 0.24 1.96
CA VAL A 52 1.19 0.71 1.18
C VAL A 52 0.81 0.68 -0.30
N ILE A 53 0.89 1.84 -0.96
CA ILE A 53 0.78 1.93 -2.42
C ILE A 53 2.20 2.00 -2.96
N SER A 54 2.59 1.08 -3.84
CA SER A 54 3.95 1.02 -4.35
C SER A 54 3.99 0.71 -5.83
N ASP A 55 4.79 1.48 -6.57
CA ASP A 55 5.22 1.08 -7.91
C ASP A 55 6.00 -0.23 -7.82
N ILE A 56 5.94 -1.04 -8.85
CA ILE A 56 6.66 -2.32 -8.87
C ILE A 56 8.12 -2.10 -9.22
N LYS A 57 8.38 -1.42 -10.34
CA LYS A 57 9.76 -1.19 -10.80
C LYS A 57 10.29 0.13 -10.30
N MET A 58 11.26 0.06 -9.42
CA MET A 58 11.95 1.22 -8.86
C MET A 58 13.43 0.90 -8.76
N PRO A 59 14.29 1.92 -8.84
CA PRO A 59 15.72 1.70 -8.66
C PRO A 59 16.06 1.25 -7.25
N THR A 60 17.19 0.61 -7.08
CA THR A 60 17.75 0.09 -5.83
C THR A 60 16.99 -1.14 -5.35
N LYS A 61 15.83 -0.95 -4.73
CA LYS A 61 14.93 -2.02 -4.29
C LYS A 61 13.53 -1.74 -4.83
N ASP A 62 12.92 -2.74 -5.44
CA ASP A 62 11.62 -2.59 -6.10
C ASP A 62 10.44 -2.88 -5.17
N GLY A 63 9.23 -2.76 -5.72
CA GLY A 63 8.00 -2.98 -4.94
C GLY A 63 7.82 -4.42 -4.48
N ILE A 64 8.31 -5.40 -5.24
CA ILE A 64 8.22 -6.80 -4.85
C ILE A 64 9.09 -7.08 -3.63
N TRP A 65 10.34 -6.61 -3.67
CA TRP A 65 11.24 -6.72 -2.52
C TRP A 65 10.60 -6.05 -1.28
N LEU A 66 10.04 -4.85 -1.46
CA LEU A 66 9.40 -4.12 -0.37
C LEU A 66 8.26 -4.94 0.24
N SER A 67 7.39 -5.50 -0.58
CA SER A 67 6.26 -6.31 -0.08
C SER A 67 6.73 -7.53 0.69
N GLU A 68 7.79 -8.18 0.23
CA GLU A 68 8.37 -9.35 0.91
C GLU A 68 8.91 -8.96 2.29
N GLN A 69 9.63 -7.85 2.39
CA GLN A 69 10.17 -7.39 3.67
C GLN A 69 9.05 -7.00 4.64
N ILE A 70 8.05 -6.28 4.14
CA ILE A 70 6.91 -5.88 4.96
C ILE A 70 6.17 -7.10 5.50
N HIS A 71 5.87 -8.07 4.66
CA HIS A 71 5.09 -9.24 5.07
C HIS A 71 5.82 -10.16 6.04
N LYS A 72 7.14 -10.12 6.09
CA LYS A 72 7.91 -10.82 7.11
C LYS A 72 7.65 -10.25 8.51
N ILE A 73 7.40 -8.96 8.61
CA ILE A 73 7.19 -8.26 9.88
C ILE A 73 5.70 -8.11 10.18
N SER A 74 4.91 -7.83 9.15
CA SER A 74 3.49 -7.50 9.28
C SER A 74 2.70 -8.18 8.15
N PRO A 75 2.32 -9.45 8.32
CA PRO A 75 1.66 -10.22 7.25
C PRO A 75 0.32 -9.65 6.80
N ASN A 76 -0.32 -8.86 7.65
CA ASN A 76 -1.65 -8.31 7.35
C ASN A 76 -1.63 -6.93 6.73
N THR A 77 -0.46 -6.31 6.56
CA THR A 77 -0.36 -5.02 5.89
C THR A 77 -0.84 -5.15 4.45
N LYS A 78 -1.74 -4.25 4.05
CA LYS A 78 -2.33 -4.26 2.71
C LYS A 78 -1.41 -3.55 1.73
N ILE A 79 -1.17 -4.16 0.58
CA ILE A 79 -0.28 -3.59 -0.43
C ILE A 79 -1.04 -3.45 -1.75
N ILE A 80 -0.94 -2.28 -2.35
CA ILE A 80 -1.50 -1.99 -3.67
C ILE A 80 -0.32 -1.71 -4.59
N PHE A 81 -0.09 -2.57 -5.57
CA PHE A 81 0.94 -2.36 -6.58
C PHE A 81 0.41 -1.50 -7.71
N LEU A 82 1.23 -0.53 -8.14
CA LEU A 82 1.01 0.23 -9.35
C LEU A 82 1.88 -0.40 -10.43
N THR A 83 1.27 -0.84 -11.52
CA THR A 83 2.00 -1.60 -12.52
C THR A 83 1.71 -1.09 -13.92
N GLY A 84 2.75 -1.03 -14.76
CA GLY A 84 2.59 -0.84 -16.19
C GLY A 84 2.12 -2.14 -16.83
N TYR A 85 1.58 -2.02 -18.04
CA TYR A 85 1.06 -3.16 -18.78
C TYR A 85 2.08 -4.30 -18.92
N ASN A 86 3.36 -3.95 -19.07
CA ASN A 86 4.44 -4.92 -19.28
C ASN A 86 4.93 -5.58 -18.00
N ASP A 87 4.53 -5.07 -16.84
CA ASP A 87 5.04 -5.52 -15.54
C ASP A 87 4.09 -6.46 -14.81
N PHE A 88 2.89 -6.65 -15.36
CA PHE A 88 1.84 -7.42 -14.70
C PHE A 88 2.24 -8.85 -14.40
N GLU A 89 2.86 -9.55 -15.35
CA GLU A 89 3.29 -10.94 -15.16
C GLU A 89 4.35 -11.04 -14.06
N TYR A 90 5.25 -10.08 -14.01
CA TYR A 90 6.28 -10.02 -12.97
C TYR A 90 5.68 -9.91 -11.58
N ALA A 91 4.61 -9.13 -11.45
CA ALA A 91 3.95 -8.89 -10.18
C ALA A 91 2.97 -9.99 -9.77
N GLN A 92 2.52 -10.81 -10.71
CA GLN A 92 1.41 -11.73 -10.50
C GLN A 92 1.67 -12.72 -9.35
N SER A 93 2.89 -13.21 -9.21
CA SER A 93 3.24 -14.14 -8.13
C SER A 93 3.10 -13.52 -6.74
N ALA A 94 3.42 -12.23 -6.63
CA ALA A 94 3.26 -11.50 -5.36
C ALA A 94 1.80 -11.18 -5.06
N ILE A 95 1.00 -10.90 -6.11
CA ILE A 95 -0.43 -10.57 -5.97
C ILE A 95 -1.23 -11.79 -5.49
N ASN A 96 -0.81 -12.99 -5.87
CA ASN A 96 -1.53 -14.23 -5.53
C ASN A 96 -1.59 -14.54 -4.04
N ASN A 97 -0.88 -13.77 -3.20
CA ASN A 97 -0.89 -13.96 -1.75
C ASN A 97 -2.18 -13.51 -1.07
N GLY A 98 -3.11 -12.88 -1.78
CA GLY A 98 -4.38 -12.43 -1.22
C GLY A 98 -4.33 -11.15 -0.41
N VAL A 99 -3.16 -10.67 -0.01
CA VAL A 99 -2.98 -9.40 0.72
C VAL A 99 -2.55 -8.27 -0.19
N CYS A 100 -2.25 -8.56 -1.45
CA CYS A 100 -1.83 -7.58 -2.43
C CYS A 100 -2.91 -7.37 -3.48
N GLN A 101 -3.11 -6.11 -3.84
CA GLN A 101 -3.96 -5.70 -4.95
C GLN A 101 -3.08 -5.04 -6.00
N TYR A 102 -3.62 -4.78 -7.18
CA TYR A 102 -2.88 -4.06 -8.20
C TYR A 102 -3.78 -3.10 -8.96
N LEU A 103 -3.17 -2.05 -9.51
CA LEU A 103 -3.80 -1.11 -10.42
C LEU A 103 -2.89 -0.87 -11.60
N LEU A 104 -3.46 -0.89 -12.80
CA LEU A 104 -2.71 -0.60 -14.02
C LEU A 104 -2.54 0.91 -14.20
N LYS A 105 -1.36 1.33 -14.63
CA LYS A 105 -1.12 2.72 -15.04
C LYS A 105 -1.66 2.94 -16.45
N PRO A 106 -2.23 4.10 -16.78
CA PRO A 106 -2.42 5.28 -15.94
C PRO A 106 -3.50 5.04 -14.88
N ILE A 107 -3.30 5.61 -13.69
CA ILE A 107 -4.13 5.31 -12.53
C ILE A 107 -5.45 6.08 -12.62
N ASP A 108 -6.56 5.34 -12.50
CA ASP A 108 -7.89 5.88 -12.35
C ASP A 108 -8.15 6.11 -10.86
N GLU A 109 -8.40 7.36 -10.47
CA GLU A 109 -8.64 7.72 -9.07
C GLU A 109 -9.81 6.97 -8.47
N PHE A 110 -10.89 6.79 -9.23
CA PHE A 110 -12.09 6.11 -8.75
C PHE A 110 -11.81 4.63 -8.46
N GLU A 111 -11.03 3.97 -9.32
CA GLU A 111 -10.62 2.59 -9.06
C GLU A 111 -9.75 2.48 -7.81
N LEU A 112 -8.83 3.43 -7.64
CA LEU A 112 -7.98 3.47 -6.46
C LEU A 112 -8.83 3.66 -5.20
N TYR A 113 -9.76 4.60 -5.20
CA TYR A 113 -10.65 4.84 -4.07
C TYR A 113 -11.47 3.60 -3.71
N LYS A 114 -11.97 2.89 -4.72
CA LYS A 114 -12.73 1.64 -4.50
C LYS A 114 -11.90 0.60 -3.77
N ILE A 115 -10.66 0.40 -4.22
CA ILE A 115 -9.76 -0.58 -3.60
C ILE A 115 -9.43 -0.17 -2.17
N VAL A 116 -9.09 1.10 -1.96
CA VAL A 116 -8.73 1.62 -0.64
C VAL A 116 -9.91 1.55 0.32
N ASP A 117 -11.12 1.88 -0.14
CA ASP A 117 -12.32 1.78 0.71
C ASP A 117 -12.59 0.32 1.11
N LYS A 118 -12.42 -0.61 0.20
CA LYS A 118 -12.54 -2.04 0.50
C LYS A 118 -11.50 -2.47 1.55
N LEU A 119 -10.24 -2.09 1.36
CA LEU A 119 -9.18 -2.45 2.29
C LEU A 119 -9.37 -1.81 3.66
N THR A 120 -9.88 -0.59 3.70
CA THR A 120 -10.18 0.10 4.96
C THR A 120 -11.23 -0.66 5.77
N LYS A 121 -12.28 -1.16 5.10
CA LYS A 121 -13.29 -2.00 5.76
C LYS A 121 -12.68 -3.29 6.31
N GLU A 122 -11.83 -3.94 5.54
CA GLU A 122 -11.14 -5.15 5.99
C GLU A 122 -10.27 -4.88 7.22
N ILE A 123 -9.55 -3.77 7.22
CA ILE A 123 -8.70 -3.37 8.34
C ILE A 123 -9.53 -3.14 9.59
N HIS A 124 -10.65 -2.42 9.48
CA HIS A 124 -11.53 -2.17 10.63
C HIS A 124 -12.12 -3.46 11.17
N LEU A 125 -12.52 -4.38 10.32
CA LEU A 125 -13.04 -5.68 10.75
C LEU A 125 -11.97 -6.51 11.46
N GLU A 126 -10.75 -6.52 10.97
CA GLU A 126 -9.62 -7.20 11.59
C GLU A 126 -9.34 -6.62 12.99
N GLN A 127 -9.38 -5.29 13.12
CA GLN A 127 -9.19 -4.62 14.41
C GLN A 127 -10.31 -4.97 15.41
N GLN A 128 -11.55 -4.98 14.97
CA GLN A 128 -12.68 -5.36 15.81
C GLN A 128 -12.57 -6.81 16.28
N LYS A 129 -12.14 -7.70 15.41
CA LYS A 129 -11.92 -9.10 15.75
C LYS A 129 -10.82 -9.26 16.80
N ALA A 130 -9.72 -8.52 16.65
CA ALA A 130 -8.62 -8.55 17.61
C ALA A 130 -9.05 -8.04 18.98
N GLU A 131 -9.86 -6.98 19.03
CA GLU A 131 -10.41 -6.44 20.28
C GLU A 131 -11.30 -7.46 20.99
N LYS A 132 -12.14 -8.17 20.24
CA LYS A 132 -13.00 -9.22 20.82
C LYS A 132 -12.18 -10.38 21.38
N GLU A 133 -11.10 -10.76 20.73
CA GLU A 133 -10.20 -11.82 21.22
C GLU A 133 -9.53 -11.41 22.52
N ILE A 134 -9.19 -10.13 22.68
CA ILE A 134 -8.60 -9.61 23.93
C ILE A 134 -9.61 -9.61 25.08
N GLU A 135 -10.89 -9.35 24.80
CA GLU A 135 -11.94 -9.31 25.82
C GLU A 135 -12.30 -10.69 26.39
N LEU A 136 -11.93 -11.74 25.70
CA LEU A 136 -12.14 -13.11 26.16
C LEU A 136 -11.08 -13.53 27.16
#